data_adc58ddbece57f2ebdff15871f1cd83e
#
_entry.id   adc58ddbece57f2ebdff15871f1cd83e
#
_cell.length_a   1.000
_cell.length_b   1.000
_cell.length_c   1.000
_cell.angle_alpha   90.00
_cell.angle_beta   90.00
_cell.angle_gamma   90.00
#
_symmetry.space_group_name_H-M   'P 1'
#
loop_
_entity.id
_entity.type
_entity.pdbx_description
1 polymer ?
#
loop_
_entity_poly.entity_id
_entity_poly.type
_entity_poly.pdbx_seq_one_letter_code
_entity_poly.pdbx_strand_id
1 'polypeptide(L)'
;MRFKKLFPIALLTVGALVAGQSWAWWSWAKAPKVAASEGADTEENFVQVQIPPGTAANQIGADLEGAGLIRSTTAWKLLNKWKSFRGEGNGVQAGSYVISPSQSLGEIADVIWSGDVVQTSFTIPEGWNREKMAARFEARGFTTADEFLEATENIPYDRYPWLPEGIPHLEGFLYPDTYQLDAGATSADALIDVMLRRFESVALPVYESAPSEYSLMDWVTLASIVEKEAVVADERDQIASVFARRLDEGIALGSDPTVEYAFGIEQTPDKPLTYAQVDTPHPYNTYVTVGLTPTPIASPGVASLEASLDPAPTQFLYFVARYDGTHVFSETLGQHQSAQNQIHDRRDAEAASQRSSGGDQSRGDS
;
A
#
# COMPACT_ATOMS: atom_id res chain seq x y z
N MET A 1 74.86 -28.91 29.76
CA MET A 1 74.55 -27.84 28.79
C MET A 1 73.62 -28.25 27.67
N ARG A 2 72.52 -29.01 27.95
CA ARG A 2 71.58 -29.51 26.93
C ARG A 2 70.10 -29.00 27.09
N PHE A 3 69.80 -28.29 28.17
CA PHE A 3 68.44 -27.82 28.44
C PHE A 3 68.00 -26.55 27.68
N LYS A 4 68.93 -25.72 27.15
CA LYS A 4 68.62 -24.47 26.47
C LYS A 4 68.02 -24.64 25.05
N LYS A 5 68.19 -25.80 24.42
CA LYS A 5 67.64 -26.05 23.04
C LYS A 5 66.27 -26.71 22.98
N LEU A 6 65.73 -27.25 24.09
CA LEU A 6 64.44 -27.91 24.15
C LEU A 6 63.27 -26.92 24.36
N PHE A 7 63.56 -25.75 24.96
CA PHE A 7 62.50 -24.73 25.24
C PHE A 7 61.90 -24.11 23.99
N PRO A 8 62.61 -23.70 22.93
CA PRO A 8 62.04 -23.16 21.72
C PRO A 8 61.27 -24.22 20.90
N ILE A 9 61.67 -25.49 20.94
CA ILE A 9 60.95 -26.60 20.24
C ILE A 9 59.61 -26.87 20.92
N ALA A 10 59.59 -26.89 22.23
CA ALA A 10 58.33 -27.06 22.98
C ALA A 10 57.37 -25.91 22.77
N LEU A 11 57.86 -24.68 22.66
CA LEU A 11 57.04 -23.49 22.37
C LEU A 11 56.44 -23.52 20.94
N LEU A 12 57.24 -23.96 19.96
CA LEU A 12 56.78 -24.13 18.58
C LEU A 12 55.77 -25.24 18.41
N THR A 13 55.93 -26.38 19.14
CA THR A 13 54.96 -27.50 19.12
C THR A 13 53.64 -27.13 19.80
N VAL A 14 53.68 -26.41 20.92
CA VAL A 14 52.47 -25.91 21.60
C VAL A 14 51.77 -24.87 20.70
N GLY A 15 52.51 -23.95 20.07
CA GLY A 15 51.99 -22.99 19.12
C GLY A 15 51.32 -23.64 17.92
N ALA A 16 51.94 -24.69 17.34
CA ALA A 16 51.36 -25.45 16.24
C ALA A 16 50.10 -26.23 16.64
N LEU A 17 50.06 -26.81 17.85
CA LEU A 17 48.86 -27.47 18.37
C LEU A 17 47.72 -26.49 18.62
N VAL A 18 47.97 -25.33 19.20
CA VAL A 18 46.99 -24.28 19.44
C VAL A 18 46.47 -23.72 18.11
N ALA A 19 47.34 -23.48 17.15
CA ALA A 19 46.93 -23.03 15.81
C ALA A 19 46.08 -24.08 15.08
N GLY A 20 46.47 -25.33 15.17
CA GLY A 20 45.70 -26.45 14.58
C GLY A 20 44.33 -26.62 15.21
N GLN A 21 44.24 -26.54 16.54
CA GLN A 21 42.91 -26.60 17.22
C GLN A 21 42.04 -25.39 16.91
N SER A 22 42.64 -24.20 16.86
CA SER A 22 41.90 -22.97 16.49
C SER A 22 41.38 -23.04 15.06
N TRP A 23 42.18 -23.55 14.12
CA TRP A 23 41.76 -23.75 12.74
C TRP A 23 40.67 -24.81 12.60
N ALA A 24 40.78 -25.95 13.30
CA ALA A 24 39.79 -27.00 13.30
C ALA A 24 38.44 -26.52 13.88
N TRP A 25 38.52 -25.80 15.02
CA TRP A 25 37.31 -25.18 15.61
C TRP A 25 36.65 -24.19 14.68
N TRP A 26 37.45 -23.29 14.05
CA TRP A 26 36.92 -22.30 13.13
C TRP A 26 36.32 -22.93 11.88
N SER A 27 36.93 -23.98 11.34
CA SER A 27 36.39 -24.74 10.20
C SER A 27 35.06 -25.42 10.54
N TRP A 28 34.96 -26.00 11.75
CA TRP A 28 33.72 -26.57 12.25
C TRP A 28 32.65 -25.49 12.46
N ALA A 29 32.97 -24.36 13.05
CA ALA A 29 32.03 -23.32 13.39
C ALA A 29 31.45 -22.59 12.15
N LYS A 30 32.23 -22.51 11.06
CA LYS A 30 31.78 -21.95 9.78
C LYS A 30 30.92 -22.91 8.96
N ALA A 31 31.04 -24.21 9.20
CA ALA A 31 30.31 -25.19 8.40
C ALA A 31 28.80 -25.10 8.64
N PRO A 32 27.96 -25.41 7.64
CA PRO A 32 26.52 -25.49 7.79
C PRO A 32 26.10 -26.34 8.97
N LYS A 33 24.98 -26.04 9.60
CA LYS A 33 24.41 -26.81 10.70
C LYS A 33 23.95 -28.19 10.21
N VAL A 34 23.32 -28.21 9.05
CA VAL A 34 22.86 -29.41 8.33
C VAL A 34 23.67 -29.55 7.06
N ALA A 35 24.15 -30.76 6.77
CA ALA A 35 24.87 -31.01 5.51
C ALA A 35 23.91 -30.87 4.34
N ALA A 36 24.35 -30.22 3.26
CA ALA A 36 23.59 -30.19 2.02
C ALA A 36 23.48 -31.62 1.48
N SER A 37 22.29 -32.22 1.58
CA SER A 37 21.94 -33.48 0.94
C SER A 37 21.07 -33.16 -0.29
N GLU A 38 21.07 -34.04 -1.30
CA GLU A 38 20.14 -33.91 -2.43
C GLU A 38 18.70 -33.88 -1.89
N GLY A 39 18.03 -32.70 -2.01
CA GLY A 39 16.72 -32.40 -1.43
C GLY A 39 16.73 -31.45 -0.22
N ALA A 40 17.87 -30.90 0.20
CA ALA A 40 17.96 -29.96 1.33
C ALA A 40 17.37 -28.56 1.03
N ASP A 41 17.15 -28.24 -0.24
CA ASP A 41 16.58 -26.96 -0.71
C ASP A 41 15.06 -27.05 -0.99
N THR A 42 14.36 -27.99 -0.33
CA THR A 42 12.89 -27.94 -0.33
C THR A 42 12.41 -26.81 0.57
N GLU A 43 11.34 -26.12 0.21
CA GLU A 43 10.74 -24.99 0.98
C GLU A 43 10.50 -25.33 2.46
N GLU A 44 10.39 -26.61 2.80
CA GLU A 44 10.17 -27.12 4.18
C GLU A 44 11.38 -26.92 5.13
N ASN A 45 12.58 -26.61 4.62
CA ASN A 45 13.80 -26.51 5.44
C ASN A 45 14.25 -25.07 5.71
N PHE A 46 13.55 -24.06 5.23
CA PHE A 46 13.88 -22.66 5.48
C PHE A 46 13.30 -22.19 6.82
N VAL A 47 14.09 -21.44 7.57
CA VAL A 47 13.70 -20.82 8.84
C VAL A 47 13.57 -19.32 8.64
N GLN A 48 12.41 -18.76 8.97
CA GLN A 48 12.22 -17.30 8.98
C GLN A 48 12.79 -16.74 10.28
N VAL A 49 13.70 -15.78 10.17
CA VAL A 49 14.35 -15.09 11.29
C VAL A 49 14.03 -13.61 11.21
N GLN A 50 13.41 -13.07 12.26
CA GLN A 50 13.14 -11.63 12.35
C GLN A 50 14.22 -10.96 13.20
N ILE A 51 14.85 -9.92 12.66
CA ILE A 51 15.84 -9.09 13.34
C ILE A 51 15.24 -7.69 13.53
N PRO A 52 14.74 -7.36 14.75
CA PRO A 52 14.22 -6.03 15.04
C PRO A 52 15.26 -4.92 14.89
N PRO A 53 14.87 -3.69 14.53
CA PRO A 53 15.75 -2.54 14.51
C PRO A 53 16.46 -2.33 15.87
N GLY A 54 17.76 -2.07 15.83
CA GLY A 54 18.57 -1.84 17.04
C GLY A 54 18.97 -3.11 17.81
N THR A 55 18.66 -4.32 17.32
CA THR A 55 19.08 -5.58 17.97
C THR A 55 20.59 -5.70 17.95
N ALA A 56 21.18 -5.95 19.12
CA ALA A 56 22.64 -6.10 19.24
C ALA A 56 23.12 -7.35 18.50
N ALA A 57 24.25 -7.25 17.79
CA ALA A 57 24.83 -8.36 17.03
C ALA A 57 25.06 -9.64 17.86
N ASN A 58 25.27 -9.48 19.18
CA ASN A 58 25.40 -10.62 20.11
C ASN A 58 24.08 -11.36 20.30
N GLN A 59 22.96 -10.66 20.37
CA GLN A 59 21.63 -11.22 20.50
C GLN A 59 21.26 -11.98 19.22
N ILE A 60 21.51 -11.37 18.07
CA ILE A 60 21.27 -12.00 16.76
C ILE A 60 22.00 -13.33 16.66
N GLY A 61 23.28 -13.38 17.10
CA GLY A 61 24.04 -14.63 17.11
C GLY A 61 23.43 -15.71 18.03
N ALA A 62 22.88 -15.32 19.19
CA ALA A 62 22.21 -16.24 20.09
C ALA A 62 20.88 -16.76 19.48
N ASP A 63 20.14 -15.88 18.84
CA ASP A 63 18.87 -16.22 18.19
C ASP A 63 19.09 -17.18 17.00
N LEU A 64 20.11 -16.93 16.16
CA LEU A 64 20.50 -17.82 15.07
C LEU A 64 20.98 -19.20 15.55
N GLU A 65 21.73 -19.25 16.67
CA GLU A 65 22.17 -20.51 17.27
C GLU A 65 20.97 -21.27 17.87
N GLY A 66 20.09 -20.57 18.57
CA GLY A 66 18.84 -21.12 19.13
C GLY A 66 17.89 -21.64 18.05
N ALA A 67 17.81 -20.95 16.91
CA ALA A 67 17.04 -21.39 15.74
C ALA A 67 17.71 -22.55 14.96
N GLY A 68 18.89 -22.98 15.37
CA GLY A 68 19.60 -24.10 14.71
C GLY A 68 20.23 -23.75 13.36
N LEU A 69 20.44 -22.46 13.07
CA LEU A 69 21.00 -21.96 11.81
C LEU A 69 22.51 -21.88 11.81
N ILE A 70 23.11 -21.56 12.96
CA ILE A 70 24.57 -21.51 13.12
C ILE A 70 25.04 -22.46 14.25
N ARG A 71 26.32 -22.80 14.25
CA ARG A 71 26.91 -23.71 15.23
C ARG A 71 27.45 -23.01 16.46
N SER A 72 27.75 -21.70 16.37
CA SER A 72 28.44 -20.97 17.44
C SER A 72 28.21 -19.45 17.36
N THR A 73 27.58 -18.91 18.41
CA THR A 73 27.47 -17.46 18.66
C THR A 73 28.86 -16.79 18.74
N THR A 74 29.86 -17.49 19.27
CA THR A 74 31.24 -16.94 19.33
C THR A 74 31.84 -16.75 17.94
N ALA A 75 31.61 -17.69 17.01
CA ALA A 75 32.07 -17.55 15.64
C ALA A 75 31.33 -16.44 14.90
N TRP A 76 30.04 -16.26 15.13
CA TRP A 76 29.26 -15.13 14.64
C TRP A 76 29.85 -13.78 15.08
N LYS A 77 30.15 -13.62 16.38
CA LYS A 77 30.75 -12.41 16.93
C LYS A 77 32.10 -12.08 16.30
N LEU A 78 32.93 -13.10 16.14
CA LEU A 78 34.27 -12.94 15.52
C LEU A 78 34.14 -12.54 14.05
N LEU A 79 33.25 -13.17 13.30
CA LEU A 79 32.99 -12.88 11.89
C LEU A 79 32.48 -11.43 11.71
N ASN A 80 31.48 -11.03 12.51
CA ASN A 80 30.93 -9.67 12.43
C ASN A 80 31.98 -8.61 12.79
N LYS A 81 32.77 -8.84 13.84
CA LYS A 81 33.85 -7.93 14.20
C LYS A 81 34.92 -7.81 13.09
N TRP A 82 35.21 -8.93 12.42
CA TRP A 82 36.16 -8.95 11.31
C TRP A 82 35.61 -8.22 10.08
N LYS A 83 34.36 -8.46 9.70
CA LYS A 83 33.66 -7.74 8.61
C LYS A 83 33.63 -6.22 8.88
N SER A 84 33.22 -5.82 10.09
CA SER A 84 33.18 -4.41 10.49
C SER A 84 34.58 -3.77 10.42
N PHE A 85 35.65 -4.48 10.83
CA PHE A 85 37.04 -3.99 10.76
C PHE A 85 37.50 -3.78 9.32
N ARG A 86 37.03 -4.59 8.37
CA ARG A 86 37.34 -4.46 6.95
C ARG A 86 36.50 -3.41 6.22
N GLY A 87 35.50 -2.86 6.88
CA GLY A 87 34.59 -1.92 6.26
C GLY A 87 33.67 -2.58 5.20
N GLU A 88 33.46 -3.88 5.33
CA GLU A 88 32.56 -4.61 4.41
C GLU A 88 31.11 -4.30 4.77
N GLY A 89 30.40 -3.55 3.91
CA GLY A 89 28.95 -3.31 4.00
C GLY A 89 28.49 -2.37 5.11
N ASN A 90 27.15 -2.24 5.24
CA ASN A 90 26.48 -1.32 6.18
C ASN A 90 26.29 -1.89 7.59
N GLY A 91 26.90 -3.05 7.90
CA GLY A 91 26.67 -3.78 9.14
C GLY A 91 25.46 -4.71 9.06
N VAL A 92 25.07 -5.26 10.21
CA VAL A 92 23.88 -6.11 10.32
C VAL A 92 22.63 -5.26 10.07
N GLN A 93 21.82 -5.66 9.09
CA GLN A 93 20.57 -4.99 8.76
C GLN A 93 19.40 -5.61 9.53
N ALA A 94 18.46 -4.76 9.96
CA ALA A 94 17.19 -5.20 10.53
C ALA A 94 16.27 -5.71 9.42
N GLY A 95 15.40 -6.67 9.71
CA GLY A 95 14.44 -7.21 8.75
C GLY A 95 14.10 -8.67 9.01
N SER A 96 13.26 -9.24 8.15
CA SER A 96 12.94 -10.67 8.13
C SER A 96 13.73 -11.36 7.05
N TYR A 97 14.39 -12.46 7.42
CA TYR A 97 15.24 -13.25 6.55
C TYR A 97 14.73 -14.68 6.46
N VAL A 98 14.80 -15.28 5.29
CA VAL A 98 14.58 -16.72 5.09
C VAL A 98 15.95 -17.35 4.92
N ILE A 99 16.36 -18.14 5.92
CA ILE A 99 17.70 -18.69 6.03
C ILE A 99 17.60 -20.23 6.08
N SER A 100 18.42 -20.89 5.27
CA SER A 100 18.51 -22.35 5.29
C SER A 100 19.58 -22.81 6.30
N PRO A 101 19.34 -23.84 7.12
CA PRO A 101 20.36 -24.45 7.97
C PRO A 101 21.47 -25.17 7.17
N SER A 102 21.32 -25.31 5.85
CA SER A 102 22.35 -25.80 4.91
C SER A 102 23.34 -24.69 4.50
N GLN A 103 23.06 -23.42 4.79
CA GLN A 103 23.98 -22.31 4.55
C GLN A 103 25.10 -22.28 5.60
N SER A 104 26.30 -21.91 5.14
CA SER A 104 27.44 -21.66 6.03
C SER A 104 27.26 -20.37 6.83
N LEU A 105 27.99 -20.24 7.93
CA LEU A 105 28.04 -19.01 8.74
C LEU A 105 28.37 -17.77 7.91
N GLY A 106 29.22 -17.91 6.88
CA GLY A 106 29.58 -16.81 5.98
C GLY A 106 28.41 -16.38 5.13
N GLU A 107 27.73 -17.32 4.47
CA GLU A 107 26.56 -17.06 3.62
C GLU A 107 25.42 -16.44 4.43
N ILE A 108 25.14 -16.96 5.64
CA ILE A 108 24.13 -16.36 6.54
C ILE A 108 24.50 -14.91 6.90
N ALA A 109 25.80 -14.67 7.21
CA ALA A 109 26.26 -13.33 7.50
C ALA A 109 26.17 -12.40 6.28
N ASP A 110 26.46 -12.89 5.07
CA ASP A 110 26.34 -12.11 3.85
C ASP A 110 24.90 -11.70 3.55
N VAL A 111 23.93 -12.60 3.69
CA VAL A 111 22.48 -12.34 3.56
C VAL A 111 22.04 -11.25 4.54
N ILE A 112 22.41 -11.35 5.82
CA ILE A 112 22.01 -10.37 6.85
C ILE A 112 22.72 -9.02 6.67
N TRP A 113 23.96 -9.01 6.17
CA TRP A 113 24.71 -7.79 5.91
C TRP A 113 24.34 -7.09 4.61
N SER A 114 23.91 -7.83 3.59
CA SER A 114 23.37 -7.26 2.35
C SER A 114 21.99 -6.63 2.57
N GLY A 115 21.27 -7.06 3.61
CA GLY A 115 19.89 -6.65 3.82
C GLY A 115 18.92 -7.29 2.83
N ASP A 116 19.25 -8.49 2.34
CA ASP A 116 18.39 -9.26 1.44
C ASP A 116 17.20 -9.85 2.24
N VAL A 117 16.31 -8.93 2.63
CA VAL A 117 15.13 -9.22 3.44
C VAL A 117 13.99 -9.73 2.57
N VAL A 118 13.19 -10.63 3.13
CA VAL A 118 11.93 -11.03 2.50
C VAL A 118 11.01 -9.83 2.46
N GLN A 119 10.60 -9.44 1.28
CA GLN A 119 9.65 -8.37 1.09
C GLN A 119 8.24 -8.92 0.93
N THR A 120 7.29 -8.27 1.58
CA THR A 120 5.87 -8.49 1.40
C THR A 120 5.31 -7.35 0.57
N SER A 121 4.69 -7.65 -0.57
CA SER A 121 4.05 -6.65 -1.40
C SER A 121 2.54 -6.59 -1.14
N PHE A 122 1.98 -5.40 -1.20
CA PHE A 122 0.53 -5.19 -1.23
C PHE A 122 0.18 -4.03 -2.16
N THR A 123 -1.02 -4.12 -2.74
CA THR A 123 -1.55 -3.07 -3.63
C THR A 123 -2.81 -2.49 -3.02
N ILE A 124 -2.88 -1.17 -2.99
CA ILE A 124 -4.08 -0.39 -2.69
C ILE A 124 -4.54 0.26 -4.00
N PRO A 125 -5.69 -0.15 -4.52
CA PRO A 125 -6.28 0.46 -5.70
C PRO A 125 -6.70 1.91 -5.47
N GLU A 126 -6.71 2.70 -6.53
CA GLU A 126 -7.32 4.04 -6.55
C GLU A 126 -8.81 3.96 -6.18
N GLY A 127 -9.35 4.99 -5.58
CA GLY A 127 -10.76 5.07 -5.18
C GLY A 127 -11.13 4.23 -3.94
N TRP A 128 -10.16 3.63 -3.23
CA TRP A 128 -10.41 2.97 -1.95
C TRP A 128 -10.45 3.97 -0.81
N ASN A 129 -11.36 3.74 0.15
CA ASN A 129 -11.42 4.45 1.42
C ASN A 129 -10.69 3.70 2.53
N ARG A 130 -10.55 4.31 3.71
CA ARG A 130 -9.86 3.73 4.87
C ARG A 130 -10.46 2.39 5.29
N GLU A 131 -11.78 2.24 5.25
CA GLU A 131 -12.47 1.01 5.64
C GLU A 131 -12.14 -0.16 4.72
N LYS A 132 -12.09 0.08 3.40
CA LYS A 132 -11.66 -0.95 2.42
C LYS A 132 -10.20 -1.34 2.61
N MET A 133 -9.33 -0.36 2.91
CA MET A 133 -7.92 -0.60 3.23
C MET A 133 -7.78 -1.43 4.51
N ALA A 134 -8.49 -1.04 5.58
CA ALA A 134 -8.50 -1.74 6.86
C ALA A 134 -8.90 -3.22 6.70
N ALA A 135 -10.02 -3.47 6.03
CA ALA A 135 -10.48 -4.82 5.74
C ALA A 135 -9.45 -5.63 4.91
N ARG A 136 -8.76 -4.97 3.98
CA ARG A 136 -7.71 -5.61 3.17
C ARG A 136 -6.49 -6.00 4.00
N PHE A 137 -6.04 -5.14 4.91
CA PHE A 137 -4.89 -5.39 5.79
C PHE A 137 -5.19 -6.50 6.79
N GLU A 138 -6.40 -6.52 7.35
CA GLU A 138 -6.84 -7.60 8.23
C GLU A 138 -6.91 -8.95 7.50
N ALA A 139 -7.51 -8.98 6.30
CA ALA A 139 -7.55 -10.18 5.47
C ALA A 139 -6.17 -10.72 5.06
N ARG A 140 -5.14 -9.85 5.04
CA ARG A 140 -3.74 -10.19 4.79
C ARG A 140 -2.98 -10.59 6.06
N GLY A 141 -3.58 -10.44 7.24
CA GLY A 141 -2.94 -10.69 8.54
C GLY A 141 -1.85 -9.68 8.88
N PHE A 142 -1.93 -8.46 8.37
CA PHE A 142 -0.95 -7.39 8.63
C PHE A 142 -1.22 -6.73 9.98
N THR A 143 -2.44 -6.23 10.17
CA THR A 143 -2.95 -5.60 11.37
C THR A 143 -4.45 -5.82 11.43
N THR A 144 -5.12 -5.60 12.56
CA THR A 144 -6.57 -5.63 12.61
C THR A 144 -7.18 -4.40 11.94
N ALA A 145 -8.42 -4.51 11.47
CA ALA A 145 -9.14 -3.38 10.87
C ALA A 145 -9.26 -2.21 11.85
N ASP A 146 -9.61 -2.50 13.11
CA ASP A 146 -9.77 -1.50 14.17
C ASP A 146 -8.45 -0.78 14.48
N GLU A 147 -7.33 -1.52 14.62
CA GLU A 147 -6.00 -0.92 14.84
C GLU A 147 -5.58 0.01 13.70
N PHE A 148 -5.86 -0.38 12.45
CA PHE A 148 -5.53 0.47 11.30
C PHE A 148 -6.39 1.74 11.29
N LEU A 149 -7.71 1.63 11.50
CA LEU A 149 -8.61 2.78 11.52
C LEU A 149 -8.26 3.74 12.65
N GLU A 150 -8.00 3.25 13.87
CA GLU A 150 -7.54 4.06 15.01
C GLU A 150 -6.21 4.77 14.71
N ALA A 151 -5.25 4.06 14.10
CA ALA A 151 -3.97 4.65 13.72
C ALA A 151 -4.11 5.77 12.68
N THR A 152 -5.11 5.70 11.78
CA THR A 152 -5.38 6.77 10.81
C THR A 152 -5.98 8.03 11.43
N GLU A 153 -6.47 8.00 12.66
CA GLU A 153 -6.95 9.17 13.43
C GLU A 153 -5.82 9.86 14.21
N ASN A 154 -4.69 9.17 14.40
CA ASN A 154 -3.48 9.72 15.02
C ASN A 154 -2.60 10.41 13.97
N ILE A 155 -2.90 11.69 13.67
CA ILE A 155 -2.25 12.42 12.58
C ILE A 155 -0.76 12.71 12.89
N PRO A 156 0.20 12.21 12.12
CA PRO A 156 1.63 12.32 12.40
C PRO A 156 2.23 13.66 11.91
N TYR A 157 1.74 14.80 12.43
CA TYR A 157 2.19 16.14 12.03
C TYR A 157 3.68 16.41 12.24
N ASP A 158 4.29 15.74 13.20
CA ASP A 158 5.72 15.81 13.48
C ASP A 158 6.59 15.26 12.35
N ARG A 159 6.09 14.26 11.65
CA ARG A 159 6.76 13.63 10.50
C ARG A 159 6.31 14.19 9.16
N TYR A 160 5.06 14.59 9.08
CA TYR A 160 4.41 15.09 7.86
C TYR A 160 3.76 16.45 8.10
N PRO A 161 4.56 17.54 8.25
CA PRO A 161 4.05 18.88 8.57
C PRO A 161 3.23 19.50 7.42
N TRP A 162 3.19 18.87 6.25
CA TRP A 162 2.36 19.29 5.12
C TRP A 162 0.90 18.84 5.26
N LEU A 163 0.58 17.90 6.16
CA LEU A 163 -0.81 17.48 6.38
C LEU A 163 -1.66 18.66 6.88
N PRO A 164 -2.89 18.83 6.36
CA PRO A 164 -3.76 19.91 6.80
C PRO A 164 -4.06 19.84 8.29
N GLU A 165 -4.03 20.99 8.98
CA GLU A 165 -4.30 21.05 10.40
C GLU A 165 -5.77 20.70 10.71
N GLY A 166 -5.99 19.96 11.81
CA GLY A 166 -7.32 19.66 12.36
C GLY A 166 -8.12 18.63 11.56
N ILE A 167 -7.49 17.88 10.65
CA ILE A 167 -8.17 16.76 9.99
C ILE A 167 -8.53 15.66 11.00
N PRO A 168 -9.73 15.05 10.90
CA PRO A 168 -10.14 14.02 11.84
C PRO A 168 -9.44 12.68 11.60
N HIS A 169 -8.99 12.41 10.40
CA HIS A 169 -8.36 11.18 9.97
C HIS A 169 -7.64 11.38 8.61
N LEU A 170 -6.87 10.38 8.20
CA LEU A 170 -6.03 10.40 6.99
C LEU A 170 -6.77 9.98 5.69
N GLU A 171 -8.12 10.02 5.64
CA GLU A 171 -8.85 9.70 4.41
C GLU A 171 -8.40 10.61 3.26
N GLY A 172 -8.12 10.00 2.10
CA GLY A 172 -7.64 10.68 0.90
C GLY A 172 -6.13 10.91 0.85
N PHE A 173 -5.43 10.89 2.00
CA PHE A 173 -3.99 11.13 2.08
C PHE A 173 -3.15 9.83 2.07
N LEU A 174 -3.79 8.67 2.18
CA LEU A 174 -3.14 7.37 2.05
C LEU A 174 -3.06 7.02 0.56
N TYR A 175 -1.92 7.31 -0.09
CA TYR A 175 -1.79 7.25 -1.54
C TYR A 175 -2.01 5.82 -2.08
N PRO A 176 -2.77 5.63 -3.17
CA PRO A 176 -2.98 4.31 -3.79
C PRO A 176 -1.76 3.92 -4.65
N ASP A 177 -1.15 2.77 -4.36
CA ASP A 177 -0.02 2.24 -5.13
C ASP A 177 0.23 0.76 -4.76
N THR A 178 1.25 0.17 -5.38
CA THR A 178 1.82 -1.11 -4.97
C THR A 178 3.06 -0.88 -4.10
N TYR A 179 3.00 -1.35 -2.87
CA TYR A 179 4.01 -1.16 -1.85
C TYR A 179 4.81 -2.42 -1.59
N GLN A 180 6.08 -2.23 -1.23
CA GLN A 180 6.95 -3.28 -0.72
C GLN A 180 7.33 -2.94 0.72
N LEU A 181 7.12 -3.89 1.61
CA LEU A 181 7.50 -3.81 3.03
C LEU A 181 8.45 -4.93 3.36
N ASP A 182 9.37 -4.65 4.27
CA ASP A 182 10.14 -5.71 4.89
C ASP A 182 9.18 -6.64 5.64
N ALA A 183 9.35 -7.96 5.48
CA ALA A 183 8.50 -8.91 6.15
C ALA A 183 8.56 -8.71 7.68
N GLY A 184 7.38 -8.50 8.28
CA GLY A 184 7.24 -8.14 9.69
C GLY A 184 7.09 -6.65 9.98
N ALA A 185 7.29 -5.75 9.02
CA ALA A 185 6.98 -4.31 9.15
C ALA A 185 5.53 -4.01 8.72
N THR A 186 4.58 -4.80 9.22
CA THR A 186 3.17 -4.75 8.83
C THR A 186 2.26 -4.09 9.87
N SER A 187 2.84 -3.35 10.83
CA SER A 187 2.05 -2.57 11.78
C SER A 187 1.26 -1.46 11.07
N ALA A 188 0.14 -1.03 11.65
CA ALA A 188 -0.68 0.06 11.12
C ALA A 188 0.17 1.32 10.83
N ASP A 189 1.04 1.72 11.76
CA ASP A 189 1.93 2.88 11.59
C ASP A 189 2.90 2.71 10.40
N ALA A 190 3.45 1.51 10.18
CA ALA A 190 4.35 1.26 9.07
C ALA A 190 3.63 1.32 7.72
N LEU A 191 2.40 0.80 7.66
CA LEU A 191 1.53 0.87 6.48
C LEU A 191 1.18 2.31 6.15
N ILE A 192 0.74 3.09 7.14
CA ILE A 192 0.42 4.51 7.01
C ILE A 192 1.64 5.31 6.55
N ASP A 193 2.80 5.06 7.16
CA ASP A 193 4.03 5.78 6.88
C ASP A 193 4.49 5.62 5.42
N VAL A 194 4.45 4.41 4.86
CA VAL A 194 4.83 4.22 3.45
C VAL A 194 3.82 4.88 2.49
N MET A 195 2.53 4.90 2.86
CA MET A 195 1.48 5.50 2.03
C MET A 195 1.53 7.04 2.07
N LEU A 196 1.81 7.65 3.24
CA LEU A 196 2.03 9.09 3.37
C LEU A 196 3.29 9.56 2.65
N ARG A 197 4.41 8.83 2.78
CA ARG A 197 5.63 9.13 1.98
C ARG A 197 5.36 9.06 0.48
N ARG A 198 4.51 8.16 0.05
CA ARG A 198 4.15 8.05 -1.36
C ARG A 198 3.29 9.24 -1.79
N PHE A 199 2.34 9.67 -0.97
CA PHE A 199 1.58 10.90 -1.20
C PHE A 199 2.51 12.12 -1.31
N GLU A 200 3.44 12.27 -0.37
CA GLU A 200 4.44 13.35 -0.39
C GLU A 200 5.29 13.35 -1.66
N SER A 201 5.68 12.17 -2.16
CA SER A 201 6.54 12.06 -3.34
C SER A 201 5.80 12.19 -4.67
N VAL A 202 4.49 11.93 -4.72
CA VAL A 202 3.71 11.92 -5.97
C VAL A 202 2.68 13.05 -6.00
N ALA A 203 1.84 13.18 -4.98
CA ALA A 203 0.72 14.11 -4.97
C ALA A 203 1.15 15.55 -4.66
N LEU A 204 2.01 15.77 -3.67
CA LEU A 204 2.45 17.13 -3.34
C LEU A 204 3.14 17.86 -4.49
N PRO A 205 4.04 17.24 -5.28
CA PRO A 205 4.61 17.92 -6.44
C PRO A 205 3.57 18.33 -7.49
N VAL A 206 2.47 17.58 -7.64
CA VAL A 206 1.35 17.96 -8.50
C VAL A 206 0.68 19.20 -7.95
N TYR A 207 0.33 19.21 -6.65
CA TYR A 207 -0.29 20.37 -6.00
C TYR A 207 0.57 21.64 -6.08
N GLU A 208 1.88 21.50 -5.89
CA GLU A 208 2.84 22.61 -5.92
C GLU A 208 3.18 23.09 -7.34
N SER A 209 2.84 22.31 -8.38
CA SER A 209 3.20 22.61 -9.77
C SER A 209 2.43 23.79 -10.37
N ALA A 210 1.25 24.12 -9.81
CA ALA A 210 0.41 25.22 -10.28
C ALA A 210 -0.22 26.00 -9.09
N PRO A 211 -0.46 27.30 -9.23
CA PRO A 211 -1.26 28.05 -8.27
C PRO A 211 -2.66 27.44 -8.18
N SER A 212 -3.12 27.12 -7.00
CA SER A 212 -4.46 26.61 -6.75
C SER A 212 -5.23 27.54 -5.81
N GLU A 213 -6.51 27.77 -6.09
CA GLU A 213 -7.43 28.44 -5.18
C GLU A 213 -7.93 27.49 -4.08
N TYR A 214 -7.79 26.17 -4.29
CA TYR A 214 -8.14 25.15 -3.31
C TYR A 214 -7.02 24.98 -2.29
N SER A 215 -7.39 24.83 -1.00
CA SER A 215 -6.49 24.28 -0.01
C SER A 215 -6.10 22.84 -0.37
N LEU A 216 -5.01 22.32 0.23
CA LEU A 216 -4.62 20.93 0.00
C LEU A 216 -5.77 19.96 0.35
N MET A 217 -6.54 20.26 1.42
CA MET A 217 -7.70 19.48 1.82
C MET A 217 -8.81 19.51 0.77
N ASP A 218 -9.18 20.71 0.31
CA ASP A 218 -10.26 20.88 -0.67
C ASP A 218 -9.90 20.23 -2.01
N TRP A 219 -8.64 20.36 -2.44
CA TRP A 219 -8.15 19.72 -3.66
C TRP A 219 -8.24 18.20 -3.60
N VAL A 220 -7.72 17.58 -2.52
CA VAL A 220 -7.80 16.12 -2.35
C VAL A 220 -9.24 15.65 -2.22
N THR A 221 -10.09 16.45 -1.56
CA THR A 221 -11.52 16.16 -1.44
C THR A 221 -12.20 16.16 -2.81
N LEU A 222 -12.00 17.20 -3.62
CA LEU A 222 -12.53 17.26 -4.98
C LEU A 222 -12.01 16.09 -5.83
N ALA A 223 -10.70 15.82 -5.78
CA ALA A 223 -10.09 14.73 -6.52
C ALA A 223 -10.66 13.35 -6.12
N SER A 224 -10.99 13.16 -4.83
CA SER A 224 -11.61 11.91 -4.35
C SER A 224 -13.02 11.69 -4.91
N ILE A 225 -13.79 12.77 -5.10
CA ILE A 225 -15.12 12.71 -5.72
C ILE A 225 -14.98 12.43 -7.23
N VAL A 226 -14.08 13.13 -7.91
CA VAL A 226 -13.76 12.88 -9.33
C VAL A 226 -13.32 11.45 -9.56
N GLU A 227 -12.44 10.90 -8.69
CA GLU A 227 -11.98 9.51 -8.75
C GLU A 227 -13.13 8.52 -8.71
N LYS A 228 -14.12 8.78 -7.89
CA LYS A 228 -15.27 7.89 -7.71
C LYS A 228 -16.30 7.97 -8.85
N GLU A 229 -16.33 9.06 -9.59
CA GLU A 229 -17.24 9.27 -10.73
C GLU A 229 -16.61 8.88 -12.07
N ALA A 230 -15.30 9.03 -12.23
CA ALA A 230 -14.62 8.85 -13.52
C ALA A 230 -14.35 7.37 -13.81
N VAL A 231 -15.26 6.72 -14.54
CA VAL A 231 -15.06 5.34 -15.03
C VAL A 231 -14.14 5.31 -16.25
N VAL A 232 -14.28 6.29 -17.15
CA VAL A 232 -13.48 6.41 -18.37
C VAL A 232 -12.44 7.50 -18.19
N ALA A 233 -11.17 7.18 -18.43
CA ALA A 233 -10.06 8.09 -18.22
C ALA A 233 -10.20 9.41 -19.01
N ASP A 234 -10.67 9.36 -20.25
CA ASP A 234 -10.79 10.51 -21.14
C ASP A 234 -11.89 11.52 -20.72
N GLU A 235 -12.77 11.15 -19.79
CA GLU A 235 -13.83 12.01 -19.28
C GLU A 235 -13.49 12.67 -17.94
N ARG A 236 -12.38 12.30 -17.30
CA ARG A 236 -12.01 12.75 -15.96
C ARG A 236 -11.89 14.26 -15.85
N ASP A 237 -11.22 14.92 -16.81
CA ASP A 237 -11.06 16.35 -16.83
C ASP A 237 -12.39 17.09 -17.02
N GLN A 238 -13.34 16.50 -17.77
CA GLN A 238 -14.67 17.07 -17.97
C GLN A 238 -15.54 16.90 -16.71
N ILE A 239 -15.45 15.78 -16.01
CA ILE A 239 -16.12 15.54 -14.73
C ILE A 239 -15.59 16.53 -13.69
N ALA A 240 -14.26 16.69 -13.60
CA ALA A 240 -13.62 17.68 -12.74
C ALA A 240 -14.10 19.11 -13.06
N SER A 241 -14.22 19.46 -14.35
CA SER A 241 -14.77 20.74 -14.80
C SER A 241 -16.20 20.99 -14.34
N VAL A 242 -17.06 19.96 -14.41
CA VAL A 242 -18.45 20.09 -13.92
C VAL A 242 -18.48 20.37 -12.43
N PHE A 243 -17.70 19.64 -11.63
CA PHE A 243 -17.68 19.84 -10.19
C PHE A 243 -17.06 21.19 -9.79
N ALA A 244 -15.94 21.58 -10.39
CA ALA A 244 -15.33 22.89 -10.14
C ALA A 244 -16.33 24.02 -10.43
N ARG A 245 -17.00 23.98 -11.58
CA ARG A 245 -18.02 24.98 -11.92
C ARG A 245 -19.21 24.98 -10.96
N ARG A 246 -19.70 23.82 -10.55
CA ARG A 246 -20.79 23.75 -9.55
C ARG A 246 -20.36 24.39 -8.23
N LEU A 247 -19.12 24.18 -7.79
CA LEU A 247 -18.58 24.82 -6.60
C LEU A 247 -18.55 26.34 -6.76
N ASP A 248 -18.05 26.86 -7.89
CA ASP A 248 -17.97 28.28 -8.18
C ASP A 248 -19.38 28.95 -8.25
N GLU A 249 -20.35 28.24 -8.78
CA GLU A 249 -21.73 28.73 -8.92
C GLU A 249 -22.62 28.45 -7.68
N GLY A 250 -22.07 27.81 -6.63
CA GLY A 250 -22.79 27.45 -5.42
C GLY A 250 -23.90 26.41 -5.65
N ILE A 251 -23.71 25.52 -6.63
CA ILE A 251 -24.61 24.43 -6.97
C ILE A 251 -24.17 23.16 -6.21
N ALA A 252 -25.13 22.43 -5.67
CA ALA A 252 -24.87 21.14 -5.02
C ALA A 252 -24.20 20.16 -6.00
N LEU A 253 -23.16 19.41 -5.54
CA LEU A 253 -22.41 18.51 -6.42
C LEU A 253 -23.25 17.31 -6.88
N GLY A 254 -24.14 16.77 -6.04
CA GLY A 254 -25.08 15.72 -6.39
C GLY A 254 -24.39 14.44 -6.86
N SER A 255 -23.37 14.00 -6.13
CA SER A 255 -22.57 12.84 -6.43
C SER A 255 -23.00 11.63 -5.60
N ASP A 256 -23.39 10.53 -6.27
CA ASP A 256 -23.80 9.29 -5.65
C ASP A 256 -22.76 8.71 -4.70
N PRO A 257 -21.46 8.64 -5.04
CA PRO A 257 -20.40 8.18 -4.16
C PRO A 257 -20.33 8.89 -2.81
N THR A 258 -20.73 10.15 -2.73
CA THR A 258 -20.76 10.90 -1.46
C THR A 258 -21.88 10.40 -0.53
N VAL A 259 -23.00 9.95 -1.10
CA VAL A 259 -24.10 9.30 -0.37
C VAL A 259 -23.68 7.90 0.09
N GLU A 260 -23.01 7.14 -0.80
CA GLU A 260 -22.48 5.84 -0.44
C GLU A 260 -21.53 5.92 0.76
N TYR A 261 -20.59 6.88 0.73
CA TYR A 261 -19.67 7.12 1.82
C TYR A 261 -20.39 7.54 3.11
N ALA A 262 -21.36 8.46 2.99
CA ALA A 262 -22.14 8.98 4.12
C ALA A 262 -22.85 7.88 4.92
N PHE A 263 -23.32 6.86 4.25
CA PHE A 263 -24.14 5.80 4.85
C PHE A 263 -23.45 4.43 4.90
N GLY A 264 -22.17 4.33 4.49
CA GLY A 264 -21.44 3.07 4.47
C GLY A 264 -22.09 2.01 3.57
N ILE A 265 -22.63 2.43 2.43
CA ILE A 265 -23.33 1.56 1.48
C ILE A 265 -22.58 1.52 0.15
N GLU A 266 -22.82 0.51 -0.64
CA GLU A 266 -22.35 0.38 -2.02
C GLU A 266 -23.53 0.04 -2.90
N GLN A 267 -23.76 0.88 -3.93
CA GLN A 267 -24.83 0.61 -4.88
C GLN A 267 -24.39 -0.43 -5.90
N THR A 268 -25.37 -1.18 -6.38
CA THR A 268 -25.21 -2.14 -7.45
C THR A 268 -26.31 -1.94 -8.49
N PRO A 269 -26.23 -2.49 -9.71
CA PRO A 269 -27.29 -2.39 -10.70
C PRO A 269 -28.66 -2.87 -10.18
N ASP A 270 -28.67 -3.84 -9.25
CA ASP A 270 -29.89 -4.38 -8.66
C ASP A 270 -30.33 -3.63 -7.39
N LYS A 271 -29.46 -2.80 -6.83
CA LYS A 271 -29.72 -2.03 -5.62
C LYS A 271 -29.15 -0.61 -5.75
N PRO A 272 -29.81 0.24 -6.55
CA PRO A 272 -29.45 1.65 -6.69
C PRO A 272 -29.76 2.42 -5.40
N LEU A 273 -29.24 3.65 -5.31
CA LEU A 273 -29.62 4.58 -4.25
C LEU A 273 -31.13 4.86 -4.30
N THR A 274 -31.71 4.90 -3.12
CA THR A 274 -33.13 5.27 -2.97
C THR A 274 -33.30 6.77 -2.81
N TYR A 275 -34.47 7.32 -3.20
CA TYR A 275 -34.79 8.73 -2.97
C TYR A 275 -34.63 9.12 -1.49
N ALA A 276 -35.01 8.25 -0.57
CA ALA A 276 -34.85 8.49 0.87
C ALA A 276 -33.38 8.68 1.29
N GLN A 277 -32.44 7.94 0.70
CA GLN A 277 -31.00 8.09 0.96
C GLN A 277 -30.48 9.40 0.39
N VAL A 278 -30.88 9.73 -0.85
CA VAL A 278 -30.46 10.97 -1.53
C VAL A 278 -31.02 12.21 -0.82
N ASP A 279 -32.23 12.15 -0.25
CA ASP A 279 -32.88 13.27 0.45
C ASP A 279 -32.50 13.35 1.95
N THR A 280 -31.78 12.37 2.48
CA THR A 280 -31.42 12.36 3.92
C THR A 280 -30.29 13.37 4.21
N PRO A 281 -30.51 14.34 5.12
CA PRO A 281 -29.46 15.29 5.50
C PRO A 281 -28.27 14.59 6.14
N HIS A 282 -27.09 14.83 5.57
CA HIS A 282 -25.80 14.36 6.10
C HIS A 282 -24.69 15.28 5.58
N PRO A 283 -23.63 15.59 6.39
CA PRO A 283 -22.55 16.48 5.94
C PRO A 283 -21.84 16.02 4.65
N TYR A 284 -21.80 14.71 4.42
CA TYR A 284 -21.22 14.12 3.20
C TYR A 284 -22.23 13.98 2.06
N ASN A 285 -23.53 14.21 2.26
CA ASN A 285 -24.50 14.09 1.18
C ASN A 285 -24.55 15.35 0.32
N THR A 286 -23.86 15.32 -0.81
CA THR A 286 -23.76 16.45 -1.73
C THR A 286 -25.01 16.71 -2.58
N TYR A 287 -26.11 15.97 -2.42
CA TYR A 287 -27.40 16.32 -2.98
C TYR A 287 -28.12 17.39 -2.16
N VAL A 288 -27.91 17.39 -0.83
CA VAL A 288 -28.58 18.29 0.10
C VAL A 288 -27.63 19.32 0.73
N THR A 289 -26.33 19.06 0.71
CA THR A 289 -25.29 19.95 1.22
C THR A 289 -24.53 20.55 0.04
N VAL A 290 -24.50 21.89 -0.03
CA VAL A 290 -23.75 22.61 -1.06
C VAL A 290 -22.27 22.72 -0.65
N GLY A 291 -21.37 22.54 -1.60
CA GLY A 291 -19.93 22.56 -1.39
C GLY A 291 -19.30 21.17 -1.35
N LEU A 292 -18.05 21.10 -0.94
CA LEU A 292 -17.30 19.86 -0.76
C LEU A 292 -17.75 19.12 0.51
N THR A 293 -17.50 17.83 0.53
CA THR A 293 -17.62 17.02 1.75
C THR A 293 -16.59 17.46 2.81
N PRO A 294 -16.83 17.20 4.11
CA PRO A 294 -15.90 17.61 5.19
C PRO A 294 -14.49 17.04 5.06
N THR A 295 -14.35 15.87 4.44
CA THR A 295 -13.08 15.21 4.14
C THR A 295 -13.17 14.53 2.76
N PRO A 296 -12.06 14.08 2.18
CA PRO A 296 -12.09 13.14 1.06
C PRO A 296 -12.96 11.92 1.39
N ILE A 297 -13.47 11.26 0.35
CA ILE A 297 -14.30 10.03 0.46
C ILE A 297 -13.57 8.78 -0.03
N ALA A 298 -12.39 8.95 -0.58
CA ALA A 298 -11.52 7.89 -1.10
C ALA A 298 -10.12 8.44 -1.33
N SER A 299 -9.15 7.56 -1.57
CA SER A 299 -7.79 7.91 -2.00
C SER A 299 -7.75 8.06 -3.53
N PRO A 300 -7.55 9.28 -4.05
CA PRO A 300 -7.51 9.52 -5.48
C PRO A 300 -6.16 9.11 -6.10
N GLY A 301 -6.20 8.66 -7.35
CA GLY A 301 -5.02 8.48 -8.19
C GLY A 301 -4.49 9.81 -8.73
N VAL A 302 -3.26 9.78 -9.30
CA VAL A 302 -2.60 10.98 -9.83
C VAL A 302 -3.43 11.68 -10.90
N ALA A 303 -4.09 10.92 -11.77
CA ALA A 303 -4.91 11.49 -12.85
C ALA A 303 -6.11 12.29 -12.33
N SER A 304 -6.76 11.86 -11.25
CA SER A 304 -7.86 12.62 -10.63
C SER A 304 -7.35 13.85 -9.86
N LEU A 305 -6.17 13.76 -9.28
CA LEU A 305 -5.48 14.89 -8.65
C LEU A 305 -5.13 15.96 -9.69
N GLU A 306 -4.54 15.56 -10.83
CA GLU A 306 -4.22 16.47 -11.94
C GLU A 306 -5.48 17.12 -12.55
N ALA A 307 -6.51 16.32 -12.87
CA ALA A 307 -7.77 16.81 -13.42
C ALA A 307 -8.48 17.80 -12.48
N SER A 308 -8.38 17.62 -11.17
CA SER A 308 -8.98 18.50 -10.18
C SER A 308 -8.20 19.82 -9.99
N LEU A 309 -6.92 19.85 -10.40
CA LEU A 309 -6.09 21.04 -10.36
C LEU A 309 -6.22 21.88 -11.63
N ASP A 310 -6.31 21.22 -12.80
CA ASP A 310 -6.43 21.86 -14.12
C ASP A 310 -7.57 21.19 -14.93
N PRO A 311 -8.84 21.44 -14.53
CA PRO A 311 -9.98 20.83 -15.20
C PRO A 311 -10.16 21.37 -16.62
N ALA A 312 -10.78 20.56 -17.50
CA ALA A 312 -11.06 20.97 -18.88
C ALA A 312 -11.85 22.28 -18.93
N PRO A 313 -11.50 23.24 -19.83
CA PRO A 313 -12.19 24.52 -19.91
C PRO A 313 -13.55 24.40 -20.61
N THR A 314 -14.53 23.75 -19.95
CA THR A 314 -15.87 23.51 -20.48
C THR A 314 -16.91 24.43 -19.85
N GLN A 315 -18.13 24.42 -20.42
CA GLN A 315 -19.29 25.11 -19.87
C GLN A 315 -20.31 24.11 -19.24
N PHE A 316 -19.92 22.83 -19.10
CA PHE A 316 -20.82 21.80 -18.59
C PHE A 316 -21.10 21.99 -17.09
N LEU A 317 -22.37 21.80 -16.74
CA LEU A 317 -22.86 21.80 -15.36
C LEU A 317 -23.50 20.44 -14.97
N TYR A 318 -23.74 19.56 -15.94
CA TYR A 318 -24.40 18.29 -15.76
C TYR A 318 -23.74 17.19 -16.56
N PHE A 319 -23.76 15.99 -16.04
CA PHE A 319 -23.46 14.75 -16.78
C PHE A 319 -24.41 13.63 -16.38
N VAL A 320 -24.62 12.68 -17.26
CA VAL A 320 -25.43 11.47 -17.02
C VAL A 320 -24.79 10.27 -17.69
N ALA A 321 -24.73 9.15 -16.97
CA ALA A 321 -24.14 7.91 -17.47
C ALA A 321 -24.95 7.28 -18.62
N ARG A 322 -24.25 6.78 -19.65
CA ARG A 322 -24.86 6.01 -20.76
C ARG A 322 -24.98 4.52 -20.47
N TYR A 323 -24.49 4.05 -19.33
CA TYR A 323 -24.38 2.63 -18.94
C TYR A 323 -23.40 1.79 -19.77
N ASP A 324 -22.59 2.43 -20.61
CA ASP A 324 -21.44 1.84 -21.30
C ASP A 324 -20.11 2.31 -20.66
N GLY A 325 -20.19 2.97 -19.51
CA GLY A 325 -19.08 3.58 -18.79
C GLY A 325 -18.83 5.03 -19.19
N THR A 326 -19.46 5.55 -20.24
CA THR A 326 -19.34 6.94 -20.69
C THR A 326 -20.48 7.83 -20.21
N HIS A 327 -20.31 9.15 -20.35
CA HIS A 327 -21.30 10.14 -19.94
C HIS A 327 -21.76 11.03 -21.10
N VAL A 328 -22.95 11.63 -20.96
CA VAL A 328 -23.40 12.78 -21.75
C VAL A 328 -23.28 14.01 -20.88
N PHE A 329 -22.45 14.95 -21.33
CA PHE A 329 -22.27 16.25 -20.68
C PHE A 329 -23.27 17.28 -21.22
N SER A 330 -23.74 18.19 -20.37
CA SER A 330 -24.73 19.20 -20.71
C SER A 330 -24.46 20.50 -19.96
N GLU A 331 -24.74 21.64 -20.63
CA GLU A 331 -24.59 22.96 -20.04
C GLU A 331 -25.82 23.39 -19.23
N THR A 332 -27.00 22.91 -19.61
CA THR A 332 -28.26 23.30 -18.98
C THR A 332 -29.06 22.09 -18.47
N LEU A 333 -29.89 22.34 -17.46
CA LEU A 333 -30.80 21.32 -16.93
C LEU A 333 -31.74 20.73 -18.00
N GLY A 334 -32.23 21.58 -18.95
CA GLY A 334 -33.08 21.11 -20.03
C GLY A 334 -32.37 20.13 -20.98
N GLN A 335 -31.11 20.40 -21.33
CA GLN A 335 -30.29 19.47 -22.12
C GLN A 335 -30.04 18.16 -21.36
N HIS A 336 -29.73 18.25 -20.06
CA HIS A 336 -29.52 17.11 -19.20
C HIS A 336 -30.77 16.22 -19.13
N GLN A 337 -31.95 16.79 -18.87
CA GLN A 337 -33.22 16.04 -18.86
C GLN A 337 -33.50 15.39 -20.20
N SER A 338 -33.24 16.08 -21.32
CA SER A 338 -33.39 15.53 -22.67
C SER A 338 -32.45 14.33 -22.89
N ALA A 339 -31.19 14.42 -22.43
CA ALA A 339 -30.23 13.33 -22.50
C ALA A 339 -30.68 12.13 -21.66
N GLN A 340 -31.16 12.35 -20.44
CA GLN A 340 -31.69 11.30 -19.57
C GLN A 340 -32.84 10.56 -20.26
N ASN A 341 -33.84 11.28 -20.81
CA ASN A 341 -34.97 10.68 -21.50
C ASN A 341 -34.50 9.82 -22.70
N GLN A 342 -33.59 10.33 -23.53
CA GLN A 342 -33.06 9.57 -24.67
C GLN A 342 -32.32 8.29 -24.25
N ILE A 343 -31.60 8.31 -23.12
CA ILE A 343 -30.89 7.15 -22.58
C ILE A 343 -31.92 6.12 -22.09
N HIS A 344 -32.96 6.55 -21.37
CA HIS A 344 -34.03 5.68 -20.91
C HIS A 344 -34.77 5.02 -22.07
N ASP A 345 -35.21 5.81 -23.07
CA ASP A 345 -35.94 5.32 -24.25
C ASP A 345 -35.13 4.26 -25.01
N ARG A 346 -33.80 4.47 -25.14
CA ARG A 346 -32.90 3.51 -25.79
C ARG A 346 -32.82 2.19 -25.00
N ARG A 347 -32.65 2.26 -23.70
CA ARG A 347 -32.60 1.07 -22.83
C ARG A 347 -33.93 0.27 -22.90
N ASP A 348 -35.06 0.95 -22.87
CA ASP A 348 -36.33 0.30 -22.95
C ASP A 348 -36.54 -0.38 -24.31
N ALA A 349 -36.08 0.23 -25.41
CA ALA A 349 -36.11 -0.36 -26.74
C ALA A 349 -35.18 -1.59 -26.84
N GLU A 350 -33.97 -1.53 -26.26
CA GLU A 350 -33.01 -2.64 -26.22
C GLU A 350 -33.59 -3.82 -25.40
N ALA A 351 -34.13 -3.54 -24.23
CA ALA A 351 -34.77 -4.55 -23.38
C ALA A 351 -35.99 -5.21 -24.06
N ALA A 352 -36.80 -4.44 -24.79
CA ALA A 352 -37.90 -4.96 -25.57
C ALA A 352 -37.44 -5.88 -26.74
N SER A 353 -36.38 -5.47 -27.43
CA SER A 353 -35.75 -6.25 -28.50
C SER A 353 -35.20 -7.61 -28.01
N GLN A 354 -34.51 -7.60 -26.86
CA GLN A 354 -33.97 -8.82 -26.23
C GLN A 354 -35.09 -9.81 -25.82
N ARG A 355 -36.17 -9.30 -25.28
CA ARG A 355 -37.34 -10.12 -24.92
C ARG A 355 -38.01 -10.75 -26.15
N SER A 356 -38.07 -10.02 -27.26
CA SER A 356 -38.66 -10.52 -28.52
C SER A 356 -37.80 -11.58 -29.18
N SER A 357 -36.49 -11.44 -29.15
CA SER A 357 -35.53 -12.42 -29.71
C SER A 357 -35.40 -13.70 -28.87
N GLY A 358 -35.53 -13.60 -27.53
CA GLY A 358 -35.52 -14.76 -26.63
C GLY A 358 -36.78 -15.59 -26.65
N GLY A 359 -37.91 -15.01 -27.05
CA GLY A 359 -39.20 -15.71 -27.17
C GLY A 359 -39.37 -16.62 -28.37
N ASP A 360 -38.58 -16.45 -29.43
CA ASP A 360 -38.66 -17.23 -30.66
C ASP A 360 -37.86 -18.56 -30.61
N GLN A 361 -36.87 -18.66 -29.72
CA GLN A 361 -36.08 -19.90 -29.55
C GLN A 361 -36.81 -21.00 -28.75
N SER A 362 -37.88 -20.66 -28.01
CA SER A 362 -38.64 -21.64 -27.22
C SER A 362 -39.81 -22.31 -27.97
N ARG A 363 -40.06 -21.96 -29.24
CA ARG A 363 -41.16 -22.50 -30.05
C ARG A 363 -40.69 -23.49 -31.15
N GLY A 364 -39.44 -23.82 -31.23
CA GLY A 364 -38.83 -24.66 -32.27
C GLY A 364 -38.64 -26.13 -31.90
N ASP A 365 -38.89 -26.58 -30.67
CA ASP A 365 -38.75 -27.96 -30.21
C ASP A 365 -40.08 -28.47 -29.60
N SER A 366 -41.00 -28.81 -30.47
CA SER A 366 -42.15 -29.67 -30.11
C SER A 366 -42.61 -30.49 -31.31
#